data_820aa51c772cf01136a8fc32f1f446cc
#
_entry.id   820aa51c772cf01136a8fc32f1f446cc
#
_cell.length_a   1.000
_cell.length_b   1.000
_cell.length_c   1.000
_cell.angle_alpha   90.00
_cell.angle_beta   90.00
_cell.angle_gamma   90.00
#
_symmetry.space_group_name_H-M   'P 1'
#
loop_
_entity.id
_entity.type
_entity.pdbx_description
1 polymer ?
#
loop_
_entity_poly.entity_id
_entity_poly.type
_entity_poly.pdbx_seq_one_letter_code
_entity_poly.pdbx_strand_id
1 'polypeptide(L)'
;MNRDEFLQFLIETYEDFTEINTKPRLRAYKAVLKENFNYDDLYKKTLENYQTFKIAPTPAQLLEFKNKKKSFDMNRDFFGIEG
;
A
#
# COMPACT_ATOMS: atom_id res chain seq x y z
N MET A 1 10.61 -4.99 7.11
CA MET A 1 9.82 -5.82 6.17
C MET A 1 10.26 -5.52 4.75
N ASN A 2 10.48 -6.54 3.95
CA ASN A 2 10.81 -6.34 2.54
C ASN A 2 9.57 -6.55 1.67
N ARG A 3 9.73 -6.37 0.35
CA ARG A 3 8.61 -6.47 -0.57
C ARG A 3 7.93 -7.83 -0.52
N ASP A 4 8.71 -8.90 -0.50
CA ASP A 4 8.14 -10.25 -0.50
C ASP A 4 7.37 -10.53 0.78
N GLU A 5 7.87 -10.07 1.90
CA GLU A 5 7.18 -10.22 3.17
C GLU A 5 5.86 -9.46 3.17
N PHE A 6 5.86 -8.26 2.61
CA PHE A 6 4.66 -7.46 2.52
C PHE A 6 3.61 -8.13 1.62
N LEU A 7 4.05 -8.68 0.49
CA LEU A 7 3.14 -9.39 -0.41
C LEU A 7 2.56 -10.64 0.25
N GLN A 8 3.38 -11.35 1.00
CA GLN A 8 2.90 -12.52 1.73
C GLN A 8 1.87 -12.11 2.78
N PHE A 9 2.09 -10.98 3.44
CA PHE A 9 1.11 -10.43 4.37
C PHE A 9 -0.23 -10.19 3.69
N LEU A 10 -0.22 -9.61 2.49
CA LEU A 10 -1.46 -9.36 1.76
C LEU A 10 -2.19 -10.66 1.45
N ILE A 11 -1.46 -11.67 0.99
CA ILE A 11 -2.05 -12.96 0.64
C ILE A 11 -2.69 -13.62 1.86
N GLU A 12 -2.02 -13.57 2.98
CA GLU A 12 -2.48 -14.26 4.19
C GLU A 12 -3.58 -13.51 4.93
N THR A 13 -3.64 -12.20 4.73
CA THR A 13 -4.54 -11.36 5.49
C THR A 13 -5.86 -11.11 4.78
N TYR A 14 -5.83 -10.88 3.47
CA TYR A 14 -7.01 -10.47 2.73
C TYR A 14 -7.63 -11.63 1.98
N GLU A 15 -8.95 -11.76 2.13
CA GLU A 15 -9.68 -12.90 1.62
C GLU A 15 -9.84 -12.93 0.11
N ASP A 16 -9.67 -11.79 -0.55
CA ASP A 16 -9.89 -11.73 -1.98
C ASP A 16 -8.74 -12.31 -2.80
N PHE A 17 -7.67 -12.75 -2.14
CA PHE A 17 -6.62 -13.51 -2.82
C PHE A 17 -7.05 -14.98 -2.90
N THR A 18 -7.16 -15.51 -4.10
CA THR A 18 -7.50 -16.91 -4.32
C THR A 18 -6.38 -17.57 -5.09
N GLU A 19 -6.35 -18.90 -5.08
CA GLU A 19 -5.33 -19.63 -5.84
C GLU A 19 -5.33 -19.26 -7.31
N ILE A 20 -6.50 -18.99 -7.85
CA ILE A 20 -6.62 -18.68 -9.27
C ILE A 20 -5.99 -17.34 -9.61
N ASN A 21 -6.17 -16.34 -8.77
CA ASN A 21 -5.71 -15.00 -9.08
C ASN A 21 -4.42 -14.60 -8.40
N THR A 22 -3.83 -15.47 -7.57
CA THR A 22 -2.67 -15.08 -6.76
C THR A 22 -1.46 -14.71 -7.62
N LYS A 23 -1.11 -15.56 -8.57
CA LYS A 23 0.07 -15.31 -9.39
C LYS A 23 -0.04 -14.06 -10.27
N PRO A 24 -1.11 -13.91 -11.06
CA PRO A 24 -1.23 -12.69 -11.87
C PRO A 24 -1.36 -11.44 -11.00
N ARG A 25 -2.01 -11.57 -9.86
CA ARG A 25 -2.18 -10.45 -8.97
C ARG A 25 -0.86 -10.03 -8.34
N LEU A 26 -0.04 -10.98 -7.92
CA LEU A 26 1.28 -10.66 -7.40
C LEU A 26 2.15 -9.98 -8.45
N ARG A 27 2.02 -10.37 -9.70
CA ARG A 27 2.75 -9.71 -10.78
C ARG A 27 2.38 -8.24 -10.86
N ALA A 28 1.08 -7.94 -10.75
CA ALA A 28 0.63 -6.57 -10.79
C ALA A 28 1.20 -5.75 -9.63
N TYR A 29 1.22 -6.32 -8.44
CA TYR A 29 1.80 -5.64 -7.29
C TYR A 29 3.30 -5.42 -7.49
N LYS A 30 4.00 -6.43 -7.95
CA LYS A 30 5.45 -6.31 -8.15
C LYS A 30 5.82 -5.31 -9.24
N ALA A 31 4.94 -5.12 -10.20
CA ALA A 31 5.18 -4.14 -11.26
C ALA A 31 5.19 -2.72 -10.72
N VAL A 32 4.46 -2.49 -9.64
CA VAL A 32 4.30 -1.16 -9.05
C VAL A 32 5.17 -0.96 -7.82
N LEU A 33 5.27 -1.98 -6.98
CA LEU A 33 5.99 -1.88 -5.71
C LEU A 33 7.47 -2.15 -5.90
N LYS A 34 8.28 -1.15 -5.63
CA LYS A 34 9.74 -1.25 -5.79
C LYS A 34 10.36 -1.85 -4.54
N GLU A 35 11.53 -2.45 -4.71
CA GLU A 35 12.21 -3.09 -3.58
C GLU A 35 12.68 -2.13 -2.52
N ASN A 36 12.90 -0.88 -2.90
CA ASN A 36 13.41 0.12 -1.97
C ASN A 36 12.32 0.93 -1.27
N PHE A 37 11.06 0.54 -1.40
CA PHE A 37 9.99 1.21 -0.68
C PHE A 37 10.07 0.89 0.81
N ASN A 38 9.52 1.78 1.61
CA ASN A 38 9.42 1.55 3.05
C ASN A 38 8.19 0.67 3.33
N TYR A 39 8.39 -0.63 3.36
CA TYR A 39 7.29 -1.57 3.53
C TYR A 39 6.74 -1.62 4.95
N ASP A 40 7.54 -1.25 5.93
CA ASP A 40 7.03 -1.12 7.28
C ASP A 40 5.98 -0.02 7.36
N ASP A 41 6.22 1.08 6.67
CA ASP A 41 5.27 2.18 6.61
C ASP A 41 4.02 1.78 5.82
N LEU A 42 4.20 1.11 4.70
CA LEU A 42 3.06 0.63 3.91
C LEU A 42 2.22 -0.37 4.69
N TYR A 43 2.86 -1.23 5.44
CA TYR A 43 2.17 -2.20 6.28
C TYR A 43 1.28 -1.50 7.30
N LYS A 44 1.82 -0.51 7.98
CA LYS A 44 1.06 0.26 8.95
C LYS A 44 -0.14 0.96 8.33
N LYS A 45 0.09 1.63 7.22
CA LYS A 45 -0.97 2.38 6.55
C LYS A 45 -2.05 1.46 5.99
N THR A 46 -1.64 0.28 5.54
CA THR A 46 -2.60 -0.70 5.06
C THR A 46 -3.50 -1.17 6.20
N LEU A 47 -2.93 -1.47 7.34
CA LEU A 47 -3.72 -1.89 8.49
C LEU A 47 -4.66 -0.80 8.97
N GLU A 48 -4.23 0.44 8.88
CA GLU A 48 -5.05 1.57 9.32
C GLU A 48 -6.24 1.81 8.39
N ASN A 49 -6.08 1.55 7.11
CA ASN A 49 -7.08 1.91 6.12
C ASN A 49 -7.91 0.74 5.59
N TYR A 50 -7.44 -0.49 5.75
CA TYR A 50 -8.09 -1.67 5.20
C TYR A 50 -8.30 -2.72 6.28
N GLN A 51 -9.12 -2.37 7.26
CA GLN A 51 -9.32 -3.20 8.44
C GLN A 51 -10.26 -4.39 8.23
N THR A 52 -11.12 -4.33 7.25
CA THR A 52 -12.10 -5.40 7.06
C THR A 52 -11.50 -6.69 6.52
N PHE A 53 -10.33 -6.62 5.93
CA PHE A 53 -9.58 -7.77 5.42
C PHE A 53 -10.30 -8.61 4.35
N LYS A 54 -11.36 -8.08 3.79
CA LYS A 54 -12.05 -8.78 2.70
C LYS A 54 -11.43 -8.48 1.35
N ILE A 55 -11.08 -7.22 1.14
CA ILE A 55 -10.53 -6.77 -0.13
C ILE A 55 -9.23 -6.03 0.14
N ALA A 56 -8.16 -6.52 -0.47
CA ALA A 56 -6.85 -5.90 -0.31
C ALA A 56 -6.76 -4.59 -1.10
N PRO A 57 -5.91 -3.66 -0.65
CA PRO A 57 -5.68 -2.45 -1.45
C PRO A 57 -5.06 -2.81 -2.79
N THR A 58 -5.41 -2.04 -3.82
CA THR A 58 -4.82 -2.23 -5.14
C THR A 58 -3.41 -1.66 -5.17
N PRO A 59 -2.59 -2.04 -6.16
CA PRO A 59 -1.27 -1.43 -6.28
C PRO A 59 -1.32 0.09 -6.36
N ALA A 60 -2.31 0.63 -7.05
CA ALA A 60 -2.47 2.08 -7.16
C ALA A 60 -2.75 2.72 -5.81
N GLN A 61 -3.57 2.07 -4.99
CA GLN A 61 -3.87 2.57 -3.66
C GLN A 61 -2.66 2.55 -2.74
N LEU A 62 -1.83 1.52 -2.88
CA LEU A 62 -0.58 1.46 -2.12
C LEU A 62 0.38 2.57 -2.51
N LEU A 63 0.43 2.90 -3.79
CA LEU A 63 1.23 4.03 -4.24
C LEU A 63 0.72 5.35 -3.69
N GLU A 64 -0.58 5.48 -3.56
CA GLU A 64 -1.15 6.68 -2.96
C GLU A 64 -0.73 6.85 -1.51
N PHE A 65 -0.65 5.77 -0.77
CA PHE A 65 -0.16 5.85 0.60
C PHE A 65 1.25 6.40 0.64
N LYS A 66 2.09 5.96 -0.27
CA LYS A 66 3.46 6.42 -0.33
C LYS A 66 3.55 7.90 -0.69
N ASN A 67 2.73 8.34 -1.63
CA ASN A 67 2.77 9.71 -2.12
C ASN A 67 2.01 10.69 -1.25
N LYS A 68 0.99 10.22 -0.59
CA LYS A 68 0.09 11.06 0.18
C LYS A 68 0.79 11.85 1.26
N LYS A 69 1.76 11.24 1.91
CA LYS A 69 2.51 11.89 2.96
C LYS A 69 3.16 13.17 2.43
N LYS A 70 3.73 13.06 1.26
CA LYS A 70 4.42 14.17 0.64
C LYS A 70 3.44 15.29 0.26
N SER A 71 2.33 14.91 -0.30
CA SER A 71 1.30 15.87 -0.67
C SER A 71 0.75 16.60 0.53
N PHE A 72 0.56 15.86 1.60
CA PHE A 72 0.03 16.45 2.80
C PHE A 72 0.94 17.53 3.36
N ASP A 73 2.22 17.27 3.38
CA ASP A 73 3.18 18.24 3.87
C ASP A 73 3.16 19.51 3.04
N MET A 74 3.07 19.37 1.76
CA MET A 74 3.00 20.51 0.88
C MET A 74 1.75 21.34 1.11
N ASN A 75 0.65 20.69 1.31
CA ASN A 75 -0.59 21.40 1.56
C ASN A 75 -0.52 22.19 2.84
N ARG A 76 0.09 21.63 3.84
CA ARG A 76 0.20 22.29 5.11
C ARG A 76 1.00 23.55 5.01
N ASP A 77 2.10 23.49 4.31
CA ASP A 77 2.91 24.66 4.09
C ASP A 77 2.14 25.72 3.38
N PHE A 78 1.41 25.32 2.39
CA PHE A 78 0.62 26.23 1.61
C PHE A 78 -0.40 26.96 2.46
N PHE A 79 -1.09 26.24 3.29
CA PHE A 79 -2.07 26.85 4.16
C PHE A 79 -1.46 27.71 5.23
N GLY A 80 -0.29 27.37 5.64
CA GLY A 80 0.42 28.19 6.58
C GLY A 80 0.61 29.59 6.05
N ILE A 81 0.85 29.69 4.79
CA ILE A 81 1.02 30.97 4.15
C ILE A 81 -0.28 31.71 4.04
N GLU A 82 -1.30 30.98 3.75
CA GLU A 82 -2.61 31.54 3.60
C GLU A 82 -3.11 32.17 4.86
N GLY A 83 -2.87 31.43 5.88
CA GLY A 83 -3.43 31.79 7.14
C GLY A 83 -2.61 32.65 7.88
#